data_ed1b64e08d536f4a6f2c5b00391727d7
#
_entry.id   ed1b64e08d536f4a6f2c5b00391727d7
#
_cell.length_a   1.000
_cell.length_b   1.000
_cell.length_c   1.000
_cell.angle_alpha   90.00
_cell.angle_beta   90.00
_cell.angle_gamma   90.00
#
_symmetry.space_group_name_H-M   'P 1'
#
loop_
_entity.id
_entity.type
_entity.pdbx_description
1 polymer ?
#
loop_
_entity_poly.entity_id
_entity_poly.type
_entity_poly.pdbx_seq_one_letter_code
_entity_poly.pdbx_strand_id
1 'polypeptide(L)'
;MCAAAAPAAMGSGKELANPPADGISNLRFSNHSNNLLVSSWDKTVRLYDADANLLKGEFVHPGPVLDCCFHDDSSGFSAGADHTVRRLVFGSAKEDVLGRHDGPVRCVEYSYAAGQVITGSWDKTVKCWDPRGVSGPDRTLVGTYTQPERVYSLSLVGNRLVVATAGRHVNIYDLRNMSQPEQKRDSSLKYQTRCVRCFPNGTGYALSSVEGRVSMEFFDLSESAQSKKYAFKCHRKSEAGRDTVYPVNAISFHPIYGTFATGGCDGFVNVWDGTNKKRLYQYSKYASSIAALSFSKDGHLLAVASSYTYEDGEKSHEPDAIFIRTVNEVEVKPKPKALAAPPQ
;
A
#
# COMPACT_ATOMS: atom_id res chain seq x y z
N MET A 1 -2.01 -19.50 -35.76
CA MET A 1 -0.67 -18.86 -35.71
C MET A 1 -0.55 -18.30 -34.31
N CYS A 2 0.25 -18.95 -33.46
CA CYS A 2 0.52 -18.46 -32.11
C CYS A 2 1.44 -17.25 -32.21
N ALA A 3 0.98 -16.09 -31.80
CA ALA A 3 1.83 -14.91 -31.64
C ALA A 3 2.83 -15.22 -30.51
N ALA A 4 4.12 -15.21 -30.83
CA ALA A 4 5.19 -15.32 -29.84
C ALA A 4 5.16 -14.08 -28.98
N ALA A 5 5.04 -14.27 -27.67
CA ALA A 5 5.17 -13.20 -26.69
C ALA A 5 6.55 -12.53 -26.86
N ALA A 6 6.55 -11.21 -26.97
CA ALA A 6 7.79 -10.44 -27.00
C ALA A 6 8.59 -10.71 -25.71
N PRO A 7 9.94 -10.81 -25.76
CA PRO A 7 10.74 -11.04 -24.59
C PRO A 7 10.56 -9.87 -23.61
N ALA A 8 10.17 -10.17 -22.37
CA ALA A 8 10.11 -9.19 -21.30
C ALA A 8 11.43 -8.43 -21.21
N ALA A 9 11.36 -7.09 -21.20
CA ALA A 9 12.55 -6.25 -21.12
C ALA A 9 13.38 -6.67 -19.90
N MET A 10 14.66 -7.02 -20.13
CA MET A 10 15.61 -7.34 -19.07
C MET A 10 15.65 -6.16 -18.07
N GLY A 11 15.04 -6.35 -16.87
CA GLY A 11 15.04 -5.33 -15.84
C GLY A 11 13.72 -5.12 -15.07
N SER A 12 12.57 -5.61 -15.55
CA SER A 12 11.27 -5.45 -14.87
C SER A 12 10.98 -6.50 -13.79
N GLY A 13 11.76 -7.58 -13.72
CA GLY A 13 11.51 -8.73 -12.84
C GLY A 13 10.79 -9.87 -13.55
N LYS A 14 10.46 -10.93 -12.81
CA LYS A 14 9.71 -12.09 -13.30
C LYS A 14 8.22 -11.78 -13.20
N GLU A 15 7.51 -11.88 -14.29
CA GLU A 15 6.06 -11.73 -14.32
C GLU A 15 5.39 -12.93 -13.65
N LEU A 16 4.38 -12.68 -12.80
CA LEU A 16 3.58 -13.72 -12.19
C LEU A 16 2.62 -14.32 -13.20
N ALA A 17 2.54 -15.65 -13.19
CA ALA A 17 1.57 -16.39 -13.99
C ALA A 17 0.12 -16.15 -13.50
N ASN A 18 -0.83 -16.22 -14.41
CA ASN A 18 -2.26 -16.08 -14.10
C ASN A 18 -2.60 -14.79 -13.31
N PRO A 19 -2.26 -13.60 -13.83
CA PRO A 19 -2.65 -12.35 -13.18
C PRO A 19 -4.18 -12.19 -13.17
N PRO A 20 -4.73 -11.28 -12.35
CA PRO A 20 -6.12 -10.88 -12.44
C PRO A 20 -6.52 -10.40 -13.84
N ALA A 21 -7.81 -10.55 -14.17
CA ALA A 21 -8.35 -10.18 -15.49
C ALA A 21 -8.74 -8.69 -15.60
N ASP A 22 -8.64 -7.92 -14.51
CA ASP A 22 -8.98 -6.50 -14.42
C ASP A 22 -8.02 -5.82 -13.44
N GLY A 23 -8.11 -4.50 -13.31
CA GLY A 23 -7.20 -3.64 -12.54
C GLY A 23 -6.84 -4.17 -11.15
N ILE A 24 -5.56 -4.11 -10.83
CA ILE A 24 -5.03 -4.53 -9.53
C ILE A 24 -5.21 -3.41 -8.53
N SER A 25 -5.97 -3.65 -7.46
CA SER A 25 -6.27 -2.65 -6.44
C SER A 25 -5.22 -2.57 -5.34
N ASN A 26 -4.68 -3.71 -4.91
CA ASN A 26 -3.57 -3.80 -3.96
C ASN A 26 -2.86 -5.16 -4.06
N LEU A 27 -1.65 -5.22 -3.50
CA LEU A 27 -0.90 -6.45 -3.27
C LEU A 27 -0.10 -6.37 -1.97
N ARG A 28 0.05 -7.52 -1.29
CA ARG A 28 0.74 -7.63 0.00
C ARG A 28 1.50 -8.94 0.13
N PHE A 29 2.78 -8.86 0.47
CA PHE A 29 3.51 -10.05 0.95
C PHE A 29 3.07 -10.44 2.35
N SER A 30 3.14 -11.74 2.63
CA SER A 30 3.03 -12.28 3.98
C SER A 30 4.17 -11.79 4.87
N ASN A 31 3.88 -11.65 6.18
CA ASN A 31 4.90 -11.39 7.19
C ASN A 31 5.67 -12.66 7.63
N HIS A 32 5.35 -13.83 7.05
CA HIS A 32 5.89 -15.12 7.46
C HIS A 32 6.59 -15.87 6.32
N SER A 33 6.13 -15.68 5.09
CA SER A 33 6.61 -16.36 3.88
C SER A 33 6.62 -15.42 2.67
N ASN A 34 7.05 -15.93 1.51
CA ASN A 34 6.96 -15.23 0.23
C ASN A 34 5.61 -15.46 -0.49
N ASN A 35 4.56 -15.80 0.28
CA ASN A 35 3.20 -15.75 -0.25
C ASN A 35 2.77 -14.30 -0.50
N LEU A 36 2.05 -14.07 -1.59
CA LEU A 36 1.55 -12.77 -2.00
C LEU A 36 0.03 -12.80 -2.17
N LEU A 37 -0.69 -11.92 -1.46
CA LEU A 37 -2.10 -11.66 -1.71
C LEU A 37 -2.24 -10.52 -2.71
N VAL A 38 -3.19 -10.67 -3.63
CA VAL A 38 -3.51 -9.67 -4.66
C VAL A 38 -5.03 -9.50 -4.70
N SER A 39 -5.49 -8.28 -4.55
CA SER A 39 -6.89 -7.89 -4.73
C SER A 39 -7.09 -7.17 -6.06
N SER A 40 -8.26 -7.38 -6.69
CA SER A 40 -8.53 -6.86 -8.04
C SER A 40 -9.97 -6.42 -8.24
N TRP A 41 -10.16 -5.57 -9.23
CA TRP A 41 -11.45 -5.16 -9.77
C TRP A 41 -12.19 -6.30 -10.46
N ASP A 42 -11.50 -7.38 -10.88
CA ASP A 42 -12.10 -8.61 -11.39
C ASP A 42 -12.89 -9.39 -10.34
N LYS A 43 -13.07 -8.83 -9.15
CA LYS A 43 -13.80 -9.38 -8.00
C LYS A 43 -13.08 -10.52 -7.30
N THR A 44 -11.78 -10.69 -7.52
CA THR A 44 -11.01 -11.78 -6.90
C THR A 44 -10.00 -11.27 -5.88
N VAL A 45 -9.70 -12.13 -4.91
CA VAL A 45 -8.45 -12.13 -4.17
C VAL A 45 -7.69 -13.38 -4.55
N ARG A 46 -6.44 -13.22 -4.97
CA ARG A 46 -5.56 -14.32 -5.36
C ARG A 46 -4.40 -14.47 -4.41
N LEU A 47 -4.11 -15.71 -4.03
CA LEU A 47 -2.96 -16.08 -3.25
C LEU A 47 -1.91 -16.74 -4.15
N TYR A 48 -0.72 -16.17 -4.19
CA TYR A 48 0.41 -16.71 -4.95
C TYR A 48 1.54 -17.17 -4.03
N ASP A 49 2.28 -18.16 -4.50
CA ASP A 49 3.64 -18.43 -4.08
C ASP A 49 4.58 -17.67 -5.03
N ALA A 50 5.22 -16.61 -4.54
CA ALA A 50 6.04 -15.75 -5.38
C ALA A 50 7.36 -16.43 -5.82
N ASP A 51 7.91 -17.34 -5.02
CA ASP A 51 9.13 -18.07 -5.35
C ASP A 51 8.87 -19.09 -6.46
N ALA A 52 7.79 -19.87 -6.30
CA ALA A 52 7.39 -20.89 -7.26
C ALA A 52 6.71 -20.30 -8.51
N ASN A 53 6.31 -19.01 -8.48
CA ASN A 53 5.46 -18.38 -9.50
C ASN A 53 4.16 -19.16 -9.73
N LEU A 54 3.47 -19.49 -8.65
CA LEU A 54 2.30 -20.37 -8.66
C LEU A 54 1.10 -19.71 -8.00
N LEU A 55 -0.06 -19.70 -8.69
CA LEU A 55 -1.35 -19.39 -8.09
C LEU A 55 -1.78 -20.54 -7.17
N LYS A 56 -1.87 -20.27 -5.85
CA LYS A 56 -2.24 -21.27 -4.82
C LYS A 56 -3.72 -21.28 -4.49
N GLY A 57 -4.42 -20.17 -4.72
CA GLY A 57 -5.84 -20.05 -4.41
C GLY A 57 -6.46 -18.78 -4.95
N GLU A 58 -7.76 -18.83 -5.14
CA GLU A 58 -8.58 -17.73 -5.62
C GLU A 58 -9.88 -17.67 -4.82
N PHE A 59 -10.29 -16.46 -4.42
CA PHE A 59 -11.52 -16.16 -3.69
C PHE A 59 -12.34 -15.17 -4.51
N VAL A 60 -13.54 -15.59 -4.92
CA VAL A 60 -14.42 -14.79 -5.79
C VAL A 60 -15.47 -14.06 -4.95
N HIS A 61 -15.50 -12.75 -5.05
CA HIS A 61 -16.43 -11.88 -4.32
C HIS A 61 -17.58 -11.41 -5.22
N PRO A 62 -18.69 -10.95 -4.63
CA PRO A 62 -19.82 -10.38 -5.39
C PRO A 62 -19.47 -9.09 -6.16
N GLY A 63 -18.53 -8.32 -5.64
CA GLY A 63 -18.09 -7.04 -6.22
C GLY A 63 -16.58 -6.87 -6.21
N PRO A 64 -16.05 -5.83 -6.85
CA PRO A 64 -14.63 -5.52 -6.88
C PRO A 64 -14.00 -5.54 -5.49
N VAL A 65 -12.81 -6.12 -5.36
CA VAL A 65 -12.04 -6.12 -4.12
C VAL A 65 -11.06 -4.95 -4.14
N LEU A 66 -11.10 -4.11 -3.10
CA LEU A 66 -10.35 -2.86 -3.07
C LEU A 66 -9.06 -2.95 -2.25
N ASP A 67 -8.98 -3.89 -1.30
CA ASP A 67 -7.79 -4.10 -0.48
C ASP A 67 -7.76 -5.52 0.11
N CYS A 68 -6.57 -5.99 0.49
CA CYS A 68 -6.36 -7.26 1.17
C CYS A 68 -5.15 -7.20 2.10
N CYS A 69 -5.17 -8.01 3.15
CA CYS A 69 -4.03 -8.19 4.05
C CYS A 69 -3.97 -9.62 4.61
N PHE A 70 -2.78 -10.03 5.00
CA PHE A 70 -2.58 -11.29 5.72
C PHE A 70 -2.96 -11.15 7.19
N HIS A 71 -3.47 -12.24 7.75
CA HIS A 71 -3.47 -12.53 9.18
C HIS A 71 -2.21 -13.34 9.51
N ASP A 72 -2.08 -14.49 8.85
CA ASP A 72 -0.96 -15.41 8.89
C ASP A 72 -0.84 -16.17 7.55
N ASP A 73 0.00 -17.21 7.48
CA ASP A 73 0.13 -18.01 6.25
C ASP A 73 -1.08 -18.93 5.96
N SER A 74 -2.05 -19.02 6.88
CA SER A 74 -3.26 -19.82 6.72
C SER A 74 -4.52 -19.00 6.41
N SER A 75 -4.48 -17.68 6.66
CA SER A 75 -5.64 -16.82 6.54
C SER A 75 -5.30 -15.35 6.25
N GLY A 76 -6.28 -14.63 5.75
CA GLY A 76 -6.19 -13.19 5.46
C GLY A 76 -7.55 -12.53 5.49
N PHE A 77 -7.56 -11.24 5.14
CA PHE A 77 -8.78 -10.44 5.07
C PHE A 77 -8.83 -9.66 3.77
N SER A 78 -10.05 -9.40 3.33
CA SER A 78 -10.34 -8.59 2.15
C SER A 78 -11.40 -7.53 2.46
N ALA A 79 -11.35 -6.46 1.68
CA ALA A 79 -12.28 -5.34 1.74
C ALA A 79 -12.78 -5.02 0.33
N GLY A 80 -14.10 -4.89 0.16
CA GLY A 80 -14.71 -4.82 -1.15
C GLY A 80 -15.63 -3.62 -1.39
N ALA A 81 -15.89 -3.37 -2.67
CA ALA A 81 -16.89 -2.41 -3.13
C ALA A 81 -18.32 -2.87 -2.82
N ASP A 82 -18.52 -4.14 -2.49
CA ASP A 82 -19.76 -4.72 -2.00
C ASP A 82 -20.04 -4.38 -0.53
N HIS A 83 -19.25 -3.51 0.08
CA HIS A 83 -19.31 -3.02 1.46
C HIS A 83 -18.92 -4.06 2.51
N THR A 84 -18.45 -5.25 2.12
CA THR A 84 -18.14 -6.32 3.06
C THR A 84 -16.65 -6.36 3.41
N VAL A 85 -16.40 -6.83 4.63
CA VAL A 85 -15.09 -7.27 5.11
C VAL A 85 -15.17 -8.79 5.27
N ARG A 86 -14.24 -9.53 4.66
CA ARG A 86 -14.24 -10.98 4.67
C ARG A 86 -12.97 -11.54 5.26
N ARG A 87 -13.10 -12.66 5.96
CA ARG A 87 -12.00 -13.53 6.32
C ARG A 87 -11.83 -14.59 5.24
N LEU A 88 -10.59 -14.81 4.81
CA LEU A 88 -10.19 -15.80 3.81
C LEU A 88 -9.41 -16.90 4.50
N VAL A 89 -9.80 -18.16 4.33
CA VAL A 89 -9.11 -19.33 4.87
C VAL A 89 -8.46 -20.09 3.73
N PHE A 90 -7.13 -19.98 3.61
CA PHE A 90 -6.43 -20.41 2.40
C PHE A 90 -6.48 -21.92 2.15
N GLY A 91 -6.28 -22.73 3.18
CA GLY A 91 -6.23 -24.20 3.04
C GLY A 91 -7.55 -24.85 2.61
N SER A 92 -8.69 -24.20 2.84
CA SER A 92 -10.03 -24.71 2.50
C SER A 92 -10.73 -23.92 1.41
N ALA A 93 -10.10 -22.85 0.91
CA ALA A 93 -10.69 -21.89 -0.01
C ALA A 93 -12.06 -21.34 0.47
N LYS A 94 -12.25 -21.25 1.80
CA LYS A 94 -13.48 -20.73 2.42
C LYS A 94 -13.33 -19.25 2.70
N GLU A 95 -14.46 -18.54 2.59
CA GLU A 95 -14.57 -17.17 3.03
C GLU A 95 -15.77 -17.00 3.97
N ASP A 96 -15.59 -16.15 4.96
CA ASP A 96 -16.63 -15.77 5.91
C ASP A 96 -16.78 -14.25 5.95
N VAL A 97 -18.00 -13.74 5.92
CA VAL A 97 -18.28 -12.31 6.09
C VAL A 97 -18.03 -11.95 7.56
N LEU A 98 -16.99 -11.18 7.82
CA LEU A 98 -16.65 -10.66 9.13
C LEU A 98 -17.57 -9.51 9.54
N GLY A 99 -17.94 -8.65 8.59
CA GLY A 99 -18.85 -7.53 8.83
C GLY A 99 -19.08 -6.65 7.60
N ARG A 100 -19.79 -5.55 7.82
CA ARG A 100 -20.19 -4.62 6.75
C ARG A 100 -20.01 -3.16 7.16
N HIS A 101 -19.78 -2.33 6.17
CA HIS A 101 -19.90 -0.87 6.18
C HIS A 101 -21.14 -0.43 5.40
N ASP A 102 -21.49 0.86 5.51
CA ASP A 102 -22.60 1.44 4.74
C ASP A 102 -22.16 1.93 3.34
N GLY A 103 -20.86 1.84 3.05
CA GLY A 103 -20.26 2.18 1.77
C GLY A 103 -19.06 1.27 1.44
N PRO A 104 -18.45 1.43 0.25
CA PRO A 104 -17.29 0.67 -0.18
C PRO A 104 -16.16 0.70 0.85
N VAL A 105 -15.61 -0.46 1.17
CA VAL A 105 -14.49 -0.60 2.12
C VAL A 105 -13.19 -0.50 1.34
N ARG A 106 -12.49 0.63 1.49
CA ARG A 106 -11.30 0.95 0.71
C ARG A 106 -10.03 0.34 1.26
N CYS A 107 -9.94 0.15 2.58
CA CYS A 107 -8.72 -0.28 3.26
C CYS A 107 -9.01 -1.37 4.27
N VAL A 108 -8.10 -2.35 4.38
CA VAL A 108 -8.08 -3.36 5.44
C VAL A 108 -6.66 -3.60 5.92
N GLU A 109 -6.46 -3.56 7.24
CA GLU A 109 -5.20 -3.88 7.90
C GLU A 109 -5.48 -4.79 9.10
N TYR A 110 -4.56 -5.71 9.40
CA TYR A 110 -4.59 -6.50 10.61
C TYR A 110 -3.60 -5.97 11.64
N SER A 111 -4.07 -5.67 12.84
CA SER A 111 -3.23 -5.26 13.95
C SER A 111 -2.85 -6.46 14.80
N TYR A 112 -1.60 -6.87 14.74
CA TYR A 112 -1.07 -7.91 15.63
C TYR A 112 -1.03 -7.46 17.09
N ALA A 113 -0.84 -6.16 17.36
CA ALA A 113 -0.81 -5.60 18.70
C ALA A 113 -2.19 -5.62 19.38
N ALA A 114 -3.26 -5.34 18.64
CA ALA A 114 -4.63 -5.34 19.15
C ALA A 114 -5.36 -6.67 18.90
N GLY A 115 -4.87 -7.55 18.01
CA GLY A 115 -5.56 -8.76 17.57
C GLY A 115 -6.86 -8.45 16.81
N GLN A 116 -6.91 -7.34 16.08
CA GLN A 116 -8.11 -6.83 15.43
C GLN A 116 -7.88 -6.55 13.94
N VAL A 117 -8.93 -6.72 13.15
CA VAL A 117 -9.01 -6.22 11.79
C VAL A 117 -9.51 -4.78 11.82
N ILE A 118 -8.85 -3.89 11.10
CA ILE A 118 -9.18 -2.47 11.03
C ILE A 118 -9.48 -2.12 9.59
N THR A 119 -10.64 -1.53 9.36
CA THR A 119 -11.12 -1.17 8.03
C THR A 119 -11.46 0.30 7.93
N GLY A 120 -11.22 0.86 6.75
CA GLY A 120 -11.57 2.23 6.42
C GLY A 120 -12.45 2.28 5.18
N SER A 121 -13.54 3.04 5.25
CA SER A 121 -14.56 3.07 4.21
C SER A 121 -14.86 4.47 3.67
N TRP A 122 -15.46 4.48 2.49
CA TRP A 122 -16.01 5.69 1.90
C TRP A 122 -17.30 6.17 2.59
N ASP A 123 -17.86 5.36 3.52
CA ASP A 123 -18.95 5.78 4.42
C ASP A 123 -18.48 6.76 5.51
N LYS A 124 -17.21 7.18 5.48
CA LYS A 124 -16.56 8.08 6.46
C LYS A 124 -16.40 7.43 7.83
N THR A 125 -16.23 6.12 7.89
CA THR A 125 -15.94 5.43 9.15
C THR A 125 -14.67 4.58 9.08
N VAL A 126 -14.05 4.41 10.24
CA VAL A 126 -13.13 3.33 10.54
C VAL A 126 -13.85 2.37 11.46
N LYS A 127 -13.82 1.09 11.17
CA LYS A 127 -14.37 0.03 12.03
C LYS A 127 -13.28 -0.93 12.47
N CYS A 128 -13.36 -1.38 13.72
CA CYS A 128 -12.50 -2.42 14.29
C CYS A 128 -13.32 -3.69 14.51
N TRP A 129 -12.74 -4.84 14.16
CA TRP A 129 -13.41 -6.13 14.21
C TRP A 129 -12.55 -7.15 14.95
N ASP A 130 -13.16 -7.99 15.81
CA ASP A 130 -12.50 -9.14 16.40
C ASP A 130 -12.68 -10.37 15.48
N PRO A 131 -11.62 -10.86 14.82
CA PRO A 131 -11.71 -11.98 13.89
C PRO A 131 -11.94 -13.34 14.58
N ARG A 132 -11.88 -13.39 15.93
CA ARG A 132 -12.11 -14.60 16.73
C ARG A 132 -13.57 -14.78 17.09
N GLY A 133 -14.39 -13.72 16.89
CA GLY A 133 -15.82 -13.75 17.14
C GLY A 133 -16.53 -14.82 16.27
N VAL A 134 -17.59 -15.41 16.77
CA VAL A 134 -18.44 -16.30 15.99
C VAL A 134 -19.09 -15.49 14.87
N SER A 135 -19.02 -16.02 13.64
CA SER A 135 -19.51 -15.35 12.42
C SER A 135 -20.91 -14.76 12.61
N GLY A 136 -20.99 -13.43 12.38
CA GLY A 136 -22.24 -12.67 12.46
C GLY A 136 -21.94 -11.18 12.60
N PRO A 137 -22.64 -10.30 11.86
CA PRO A 137 -22.28 -8.89 11.71
C PRO A 137 -22.22 -8.11 13.04
N ASP A 138 -22.96 -8.52 14.06
CA ASP A 138 -23.03 -7.82 15.35
C ASP A 138 -22.09 -8.38 16.43
N ARG A 139 -21.43 -9.52 16.18
CA ARG A 139 -20.60 -10.21 17.17
C ARG A 139 -19.11 -9.97 17.01
N THR A 140 -18.71 -9.49 15.85
CA THR A 140 -17.30 -9.20 15.52
C THR A 140 -16.96 -7.73 15.63
N LEU A 141 -17.94 -6.82 15.53
CA LEU A 141 -17.74 -5.38 15.58
C LEU A 141 -17.33 -4.94 16.99
N VAL A 142 -16.10 -4.43 17.12
CA VAL A 142 -15.56 -3.87 18.37
C VAL A 142 -15.92 -2.39 18.51
N GLY A 143 -15.87 -1.64 17.41
CA GLY A 143 -16.19 -0.21 17.42
C GLY A 143 -16.25 0.43 16.05
N THR A 144 -16.95 1.57 15.98
CA THR A 144 -17.10 2.40 14.80
C THR A 144 -16.65 3.82 15.12
N TYR A 145 -15.77 4.39 14.29
CA TYR A 145 -15.13 5.68 14.54
C TYR A 145 -15.30 6.59 13.33
N THR A 146 -16.12 7.63 13.50
CA THR A 146 -16.43 8.59 12.43
C THR A 146 -15.22 9.40 12.03
N GLN A 147 -15.04 9.56 10.73
CA GLN A 147 -13.99 10.38 10.11
C GLN A 147 -14.62 11.62 9.44
N PRO A 148 -13.85 12.71 9.28
CA PRO A 148 -14.37 13.93 8.64
C PRO A 148 -14.76 13.72 7.19
N GLU A 149 -14.10 12.75 6.49
CA GLU A 149 -14.34 12.44 5.09
C GLU A 149 -14.02 10.96 4.78
N ARG A 150 -14.31 10.53 3.53
CA ARG A 150 -14.04 9.18 3.00
C ARG A 150 -12.61 8.77 3.31
N VAL A 151 -12.44 7.56 3.83
CA VAL A 151 -11.11 7.01 4.10
C VAL A 151 -10.49 6.53 2.79
N TYR A 152 -9.26 6.95 2.53
CA TYR A 152 -8.51 6.58 1.33
C TYR A 152 -7.35 5.64 1.61
N SER A 153 -6.71 5.76 2.76
CA SER A 153 -5.58 4.92 3.12
C SER A 153 -5.42 4.81 4.63
N LEU A 154 -5.04 3.61 5.08
CA LEU A 154 -4.70 3.31 6.47
C LEU A 154 -3.27 2.82 6.55
N SER A 155 -2.64 3.01 7.70
CA SER A 155 -1.38 2.35 8.01
C SER A 155 -1.22 2.15 9.51
N LEU A 156 -0.63 1.02 9.89
CA LEU A 156 -0.39 0.61 11.27
C LEU A 156 1.09 0.55 11.60
N VAL A 157 1.46 0.93 12.80
CA VAL A 157 2.75 0.62 13.41
C VAL A 157 2.60 0.50 14.93
N GLY A 158 2.87 -0.69 15.48
CA GLY A 158 2.59 -0.98 16.88
C GLY A 158 1.11 -0.73 17.23
N ASN A 159 0.87 0.12 18.22
CA ASN A 159 -0.49 0.52 18.61
C ASN A 159 -1.00 1.79 17.89
N ARG A 160 -0.24 2.35 16.95
CA ARG A 160 -0.68 3.54 16.22
C ARG A 160 -1.33 3.21 14.90
N LEU A 161 -2.47 3.84 14.67
CA LEU A 161 -3.19 3.83 13.41
C LEU A 161 -3.17 5.23 12.81
N VAL A 162 -2.71 5.35 11.57
CA VAL A 162 -2.80 6.58 10.77
C VAL A 162 -3.91 6.41 9.75
N VAL A 163 -4.87 7.33 9.77
CA VAL A 163 -6.03 7.37 8.87
C VAL A 163 -5.93 8.60 7.98
N ALA A 164 -5.78 8.41 6.69
CA ALA A 164 -5.77 9.48 5.70
C ALA A 164 -7.09 9.51 4.91
N THR A 165 -7.73 10.66 4.87
CA THR A 165 -9.06 10.83 4.28
C THR A 165 -9.06 11.81 3.11
N ALA A 166 -10.18 11.88 2.39
CA ALA A 166 -10.45 12.99 1.48
C ALA A 166 -10.40 14.32 2.26
N GLY A 167 -10.21 15.45 1.55
CA GLY A 167 -10.08 16.75 2.21
C GLY A 167 -8.75 16.96 2.93
N ARG A 168 -7.77 16.06 2.74
CA ARG A 168 -6.41 16.10 3.29
C ARG A 168 -6.30 15.89 4.81
N HIS A 169 -7.35 15.43 5.49
CA HIS A 169 -7.27 15.17 6.93
C HIS A 169 -6.48 13.88 7.20
N VAL A 170 -5.65 13.93 8.24
CA VAL A 170 -4.86 12.80 8.74
C VAL A 170 -5.09 12.69 10.23
N ASN A 171 -5.80 11.64 10.65
CA ASN A 171 -6.07 11.34 12.05
C ASN A 171 -5.13 10.23 12.52
N ILE A 172 -4.53 10.41 13.69
CA ILE A 172 -3.63 9.44 14.33
C ILE A 172 -4.31 8.97 15.61
N TYR A 173 -4.50 7.66 15.72
CA TYR A 173 -5.13 7.01 16.88
C TYR A 173 -4.15 6.11 17.62
N ASP A 174 -4.37 5.94 18.91
CA ASP A 174 -3.86 4.83 19.70
C ASP A 174 -4.93 3.72 19.73
N LEU A 175 -4.63 2.52 19.26
CA LEU A 175 -5.56 1.39 19.24
C LEU A 175 -6.05 0.96 20.63
N ARG A 176 -5.32 1.33 21.68
CA ARG A 176 -5.73 1.08 23.08
C ARG A 176 -6.84 2.03 23.53
N ASN A 177 -6.99 3.17 22.84
CA ASN A 177 -8.04 4.15 23.12
C ASN A 177 -8.47 4.85 21.82
N MET A 178 -9.42 4.27 21.12
CA MET A 178 -9.95 4.78 19.85
C MET A 178 -11.06 5.84 20.03
N SER A 179 -11.42 6.22 21.25
CA SER A 179 -12.53 7.16 21.52
C SER A 179 -12.35 8.52 20.82
N GLN A 180 -11.10 8.94 20.66
CA GLN A 180 -10.72 10.14 19.90
C GLN A 180 -9.31 9.97 19.33
N PRO A 181 -8.98 10.64 18.22
CA PRO A 181 -7.61 10.63 17.72
C PRO A 181 -6.66 11.35 18.69
N GLU A 182 -5.47 10.77 18.91
CA GLU A 182 -4.38 11.45 19.63
C GLU A 182 -3.97 12.75 18.92
N GLN A 183 -4.02 12.74 17.58
CA GLN A 183 -3.65 13.90 16.78
C GLN A 183 -4.58 14.02 15.57
N LYS A 184 -5.03 15.23 15.33
CA LYS A 184 -5.73 15.64 14.12
C LYS A 184 -4.82 16.57 13.33
N ARG A 185 -4.53 16.22 12.09
CA ARG A 185 -3.61 16.98 11.24
C ARG A 185 -4.23 17.21 9.85
N ASP A 186 -3.78 18.26 9.19
CA ASP A 186 -3.94 18.39 7.74
C ASP A 186 -2.65 17.94 7.06
N SER A 187 -2.80 17.28 5.92
CA SER A 187 -1.64 16.92 5.09
C SER A 187 -0.85 18.17 4.69
N SER A 188 0.47 18.11 4.80
CA SER A 188 1.36 19.15 4.28
C SER A 188 1.33 19.25 2.74
N LEU A 189 0.82 18.24 2.05
CA LEU A 189 0.61 18.23 0.61
C LEU A 189 -0.71 18.92 0.27
N LYS A 190 -0.72 19.74 -0.80
CA LYS A 190 -1.87 20.60 -1.16
C LYS A 190 -3.03 19.86 -1.80
N TYR A 191 -2.77 18.68 -2.38
CA TYR A 191 -3.73 17.95 -3.21
C TYR A 191 -4.09 16.61 -2.56
N GLN A 192 -5.01 15.90 -3.19
CA GLN A 192 -5.60 14.67 -2.68
C GLN A 192 -4.54 13.61 -2.32
N THR A 193 -4.68 13.05 -1.13
CA THR A 193 -3.88 11.92 -0.64
C THR A 193 -4.18 10.65 -1.43
N ARG A 194 -3.13 9.88 -1.72
CA ARG A 194 -3.24 8.57 -2.38
C ARG A 194 -2.90 7.42 -1.44
N CYS A 195 -1.79 7.53 -0.71
CA CYS A 195 -1.29 6.46 0.12
C CYS A 195 -0.64 7.03 1.38
N VAL A 196 -0.83 6.37 2.52
CA VAL A 196 -0.09 6.59 3.76
C VAL A 196 0.58 5.29 4.20
N ARG A 197 1.84 5.36 4.64
CA ARG A 197 2.57 4.22 5.23
C ARG A 197 3.42 4.69 6.40
N CYS A 198 3.25 4.02 7.55
CA CYS A 198 4.07 4.28 8.72
C CYS A 198 5.52 3.86 8.49
N PHE A 199 6.45 4.57 9.12
CA PHE A 199 7.84 4.15 9.13
C PHE A 199 8.01 2.87 9.95
N PRO A 200 8.83 1.90 9.50
CA PRO A 200 9.03 0.66 10.23
C PRO A 200 9.54 0.86 11.67
N ASN A 201 10.28 1.94 11.91
CA ASN A 201 10.78 2.30 13.25
C ASN A 201 9.74 2.98 14.17
N GLY A 202 8.50 3.17 13.70
CA GLY A 202 7.42 3.72 14.50
C GLY A 202 7.50 5.21 14.82
N THR A 203 8.40 5.98 14.19
CA THR A 203 8.61 7.40 14.53
C THR A 203 7.73 8.36 13.71
N GLY A 204 7.08 7.88 12.65
CA GLY A 204 6.27 8.73 11.78
C GLY A 204 5.67 7.97 10.61
N TYR A 205 5.33 8.70 9.56
CA TYR A 205 4.72 8.15 8.34
C TYR A 205 5.12 8.95 7.11
N ALA A 206 5.08 8.28 5.97
CA ALA A 206 5.14 8.90 4.65
C ALA A 206 3.72 8.99 4.07
N LEU A 207 3.43 10.07 3.36
CA LEU A 207 2.15 10.32 2.72
C LEU A 207 2.38 10.79 1.29
N SER A 208 1.66 10.23 0.33
CA SER A 208 1.73 10.60 -1.09
C SER A 208 0.46 11.25 -1.59
N SER A 209 0.57 12.00 -2.68
CA SER A 209 -0.54 12.70 -3.30
C SER A 209 -0.59 12.57 -4.81
N VAL A 210 -1.68 13.04 -5.40
CA VAL A 210 -1.89 13.09 -6.86
C VAL A 210 -0.96 14.09 -7.57
N GLU A 211 -0.26 14.97 -6.84
CA GLU A 211 0.62 16.00 -7.40
C GLU A 211 2.08 15.57 -7.62
N GLY A 212 2.37 14.27 -7.59
CA GLY A 212 3.74 13.78 -7.73
C GLY A 212 4.65 14.24 -6.58
N ARG A 213 4.15 14.11 -5.34
CA ARG A 213 4.88 14.45 -4.11
C ARG A 213 4.70 13.41 -3.02
N VAL A 214 5.71 13.33 -2.17
CA VAL A 214 5.67 12.58 -0.91
C VAL A 214 6.09 13.52 0.22
N SER A 215 5.40 13.42 1.36
CA SER A 215 5.79 14.08 2.62
C SER A 215 6.23 13.05 3.65
N MET A 216 7.21 13.44 4.46
CA MET A 216 7.73 12.68 5.60
C MET A 216 7.32 13.43 6.88
N GLU A 217 6.49 12.79 7.69
CA GLU A 217 5.85 13.36 8.88
C GLU A 217 6.25 12.55 10.12
N PHE A 218 6.35 13.23 11.29
CA PHE A 218 6.76 12.59 12.54
C PHE A 218 5.66 12.69 13.60
N PHE A 219 5.48 11.64 14.40
CA PHE A 219 4.49 11.61 15.47
C PHE A 219 4.85 12.53 16.63
N ASP A 220 6.13 12.59 17.01
CA ASP A 220 6.63 13.46 18.06
C ASP A 220 6.39 14.93 17.68
N LEU A 221 5.71 15.67 18.58
CA LEU A 221 5.35 17.07 18.41
C LEU A 221 6.45 18.05 18.85
N SER A 222 7.57 17.55 19.37
CA SER A 222 8.70 18.40 19.74
C SER A 222 9.23 19.19 18.53
N GLU A 223 9.72 20.39 18.74
CA GLU A 223 10.28 21.23 17.69
C GLU A 223 11.42 20.51 16.95
N SER A 224 12.27 19.78 17.68
CA SER A 224 13.37 19.00 17.13
C SER A 224 12.93 17.88 16.18
N ALA A 225 11.76 17.26 16.43
CA ALA A 225 11.19 16.25 15.53
C ALA A 225 10.46 16.91 14.36
N GLN A 226 9.69 17.97 14.63
CA GLN A 226 8.92 18.66 13.60
C GLN A 226 9.80 19.41 12.59
N SER A 227 11.00 19.88 12.97
CA SER A 227 11.98 20.48 12.06
C SER A 227 12.55 19.48 11.04
N LYS A 228 12.42 18.16 11.28
CA LYS A 228 12.84 17.10 10.36
C LYS A 228 11.82 16.82 9.25
N LYS A 229 10.58 17.34 9.36
CA LYS A 229 9.56 17.15 8.33
C LYS A 229 10.00 17.78 7.03
N TYR A 230 9.63 17.13 5.95
CA TYR A 230 9.86 17.68 4.61
C TYR A 230 8.94 17.01 3.60
N ALA A 231 8.74 17.69 2.46
CA ALA A 231 8.08 17.13 1.30
C ALA A 231 9.00 17.27 0.08
N PHE A 232 8.93 16.32 -0.81
CA PHE A 232 9.77 16.34 -2.01
C PHE A 232 8.97 15.99 -3.27
N LYS A 233 9.46 16.47 -4.39
CA LYS A 233 8.92 16.21 -5.73
C LYS A 233 9.44 14.86 -6.23
N CYS A 234 8.54 14.03 -6.76
CA CYS A 234 8.85 12.78 -7.43
C CYS A 234 7.83 12.54 -8.56
N HIS A 235 7.99 11.49 -9.35
CA HIS A 235 7.04 11.11 -10.40
C HIS A 235 6.56 12.29 -11.25
N ARG A 236 7.53 12.93 -11.93
CA ARG A 236 7.26 14.05 -12.84
C ARG A 236 8.20 14.04 -14.02
N LYS A 237 7.72 14.57 -15.11
CA LYS A 237 8.46 14.79 -16.35
C LYS A 237 8.47 16.28 -16.65
N SER A 238 9.67 16.86 -16.82
CA SER A 238 9.84 18.26 -17.20
C SER A 238 10.21 18.33 -18.66
N GLU A 239 9.37 18.94 -19.49
CA GLU A 239 9.61 19.14 -20.91
C GLU A 239 9.28 20.58 -21.30
N ALA A 240 10.16 21.22 -22.01
CA ALA A 240 10.01 22.60 -22.50
C ALA A 240 9.53 23.60 -21.42
N GLY A 241 10.04 23.46 -20.19
CA GLY A 241 9.68 24.33 -19.05
C GLY A 241 8.32 24.05 -18.41
N ARG A 242 7.64 22.97 -18.81
CA ARG A 242 6.39 22.50 -18.18
C ARG A 242 6.62 21.18 -17.45
N ASP A 243 6.10 21.13 -16.22
CA ASP A 243 6.09 19.89 -15.41
C ASP A 243 4.78 19.14 -15.63
N THR A 244 4.83 17.94 -16.18
CA THR A 244 3.76 16.95 -16.07
C THR A 244 3.96 16.18 -14.78
N VAL A 245 2.99 16.19 -13.87
CA VAL A 245 3.03 15.51 -12.58
C VAL A 245 2.14 14.27 -12.63
N TYR A 246 2.60 13.21 -11.99
CA TYR A 246 1.88 11.95 -11.96
C TYR A 246 1.51 11.59 -10.53
N PRO A 247 0.29 11.06 -10.28
CA PRO A 247 -0.10 10.52 -8.98
C PRO A 247 0.89 9.49 -8.47
N VAL A 248 1.19 9.56 -7.16
CA VAL A 248 2.00 8.55 -6.46
C VAL A 248 1.05 7.60 -5.75
N ASN A 249 0.77 6.46 -6.35
CA ASN A 249 -0.27 5.54 -5.90
C ASN A 249 0.18 4.66 -4.73
N ALA A 250 1.46 4.31 -4.68
CA ALA A 250 1.98 3.32 -3.74
C ALA A 250 3.26 3.77 -3.05
N ILE A 251 3.36 3.43 -1.76
CA ILE A 251 4.58 3.53 -0.94
C ILE A 251 4.77 2.17 -0.27
N SER A 252 6.00 1.65 -0.28
CA SER A 252 6.37 0.44 0.47
C SER A 252 7.73 0.63 1.11
N PHE A 253 7.83 0.41 2.43
CA PHE A 253 9.09 0.50 3.17
C PHE A 253 9.85 -0.81 3.10
N HIS A 254 11.16 -0.71 2.88
CA HIS A 254 12.07 -1.84 3.01
C HIS A 254 12.21 -2.21 4.50
N PRO A 255 11.92 -3.45 4.89
CA PRO A 255 11.77 -3.80 6.30
C PRO A 255 13.06 -3.67 7.11
N ILE A 256 14.23 -3.88 6.49
CA ILE A 256 15.54 -3.86 7.17
C ILE A 256 16.15 -2.46 7.17
N TYR A 257 16.17 -1.79 6.00
CA TYR A 257 16.90 -0.52 5.86
C TYR A 257 16.06 0.72 6.16
N GLY A 258 14.72 0.59 6.23
CA GLY A 258 13.82 1.73 6.41
C GLY A 258 13.82 2.73 5.25
N THR A 259 14.47 2.40 4.14
CA THR A 259 14.32 3.07 2.86
C THR A 259 12.98 2.70 2.25
N PHE A 260 12.50 3.38 1.23
CA PHE A 260 11.18 3.09 0.70
C PHE A 260 11.10 3.23 -0.81
N ALA A 261 10.22 2.44 -1.40
CA ALA A 261 9.87 2.53 -2.81
C ALA A 261 8.58 3.36 -2.98
N THR A 262 8.51 4.12 -4.07
CA THR A 262 7.29 4.78 -4.54
C THR A 262 6.95 4.32 -5.94
N GLY A 263 5.66 4.11 -6.21
CA GLY A 263 5.14 3.77 -7.54
C GLY A 263 4.14 4.83 -8.00
N GLY A 264 4.28 5.27 -9.23
CA GLY A 264 3.45 6.35 -9.79
C GLY A 264 2.79 6.00 -11.11
N CYS A 265 1.85 6.86 -11.52
CA CYS A 265 1.17 6.73 -12.82
C CYS A 265 2.10 6.96 -14.03
N ASP A 266 3.33 7.41 -13.81
CA ASP A 266 4.37 7.48 -14.84
C ASP A 266 5.00 6.13 -15.20
N GLY A 267 4.59 5.05 -14.52
CA GLY A 267 5.11 3.70 -14.72
C GLY A 267 6.48 3.44 -14.09
N PHE A 268 7.01 4.37 -13.29
CA PHE A 268 8.29 4.20 -12.62
C PHE A 268 8.12 3.75 -11.17
N VAL A 269 9.09 2.96 -10.72
CA VAL A 269 9.34 2.69 -9.30
C VAL A 269 10.66 3.33 -8.91
N ASN A 270 10.64 4.18 -7.89
CA ASN A 270 11.80 4.86 -7.35
C ASN A 270 12.07 4.41 -5.92
N VAL A 271 13.32 4.21 -5.55
CA VAL A 271 13.74 3.92 -4.17
C VAL A 271 14.41 5.15 -3.54
N TRP A 272 14.03 5.43 -2.31
CA TRP A 272 14.40 6.64 -1.59
C TRP A 272 15.03 6.34 -0.23
N ASP A 273 16.05 7.12 0.11
CA ASP A 273 16.56 7.26 1.47
C ASP A 273 15.90 8.49 2.11
N GLY A 274 14.90 8.26 2.98
CA GLY A 274 14.17 9.33 3.65
C GLY A 274 15.02 10.12 4.64
N THR A 275 16.07 9.52 5.22
CA THR A 275 16.95 10.17 6.17
C THR A 275 17.92 11.12 5.48
N ASN A 276 18.55 10.68 4.39
CA ASN A 276 19.51 11.46 3.61
C ASN A 276 18.84 12.29 2.49
N LYS A 277 17.51 12.19 2.34
CA LYS A 277 16.71 12.92 1.34
C LYS A 277 17.20 12.71 -0.09
N LYS A 278 17.53 11.47 -0.44
CA LYS A 278 18.10 11.10 -1.75
C LYS A 278 17.34 9.96 -2.41
N ARG A 279 17.24 10.01 -3.74
CA ARG A 279 16.87 8.84 -4.54
C ARG A 279 18.08 7.90 -4.61
N LEU A 280 17.88 6.65 -4.21
CA LEU A 280 18.90 5.61 -4.26
C LEU A 280 18.90 4.95 -5.63
N TYR A 281 17.72 4.61 -6.14
CA TYR A 281 17.58 3.87 -7.38
C TYR A 281 16.28 4.22 -8.12
N GLN A 282 16.25 4.00 -9.40
CA GLN A 282 15.05 4.05 -10.24
C GLN A 282 15.05 2.81 -11.13
N TYR A 283 13.99 2.02 -11.03
CA TYR A 283 13.82 0.85 -11.88
C TYR A 283 13.42 1.26 -13.30
N SER A 284 13.61 0.35 -14.27
CA SER A 284 13.14 0.54 -15.65
C SER A 284 11.62 0.76 -15.66
N LYS A 285 11.15 1.54 -16.62
CA LYS A 285 9.73 1.87 -16.75
C LYS A 285 8.93 0.61 -17.04
N TYR A 286 7.82 0.44 -16.31
CA TYR A 286 6.81 -0.58 -16.58
C TYR A 286 5.85 -0.10 -17.68
N ALA A 287 5.10 -1.03 -18.24
CA ALA A 287 4.20 -0.76 -19.36
C ALA A 287 3.00 0.11 -18.97
N SER A 288 2.56 0.03 -17.71
CA SER A 288 1.40 0.78 -17.20
C SER A 288 1.73 1.51 -15.89
N SER A 289 0.75 2.20 -15.32
CA SER A 289 0.84 2.83 -13.99
C SER A 289 1.21 1.82 -12.93
N ILE A 290 1.92 2.24 -11.89
CA ILE A 290 2.20 1.37 -10.74
C ILE A 290 1.05 1.57 -9.74
N ALA A 291 0.20 0.56 -9.62
CA ALA A 291 -0.97 0.61 -8.74
C ALA A 291 -0.62 0.28 -7.29
N ALA A 292 0.25 -0.71 -7.06
CA ALA A 292 0.63 -1.17 -5.74
C ALA A 292 2.07 -1.69 -5.68
N LEU A 293 2.67 -1.67 -4.49
CA LEU A 293 4.02 -2.14 -4.18
C LEU A 293 4.04 -2.86 -2.83
N SER A 294 4.81 -3.95 -2.74
CA SER A 294 5.08 -4.62 -1.45
C SER A 294 6.47 -5.23 -1.44
N PHE A 295 7.28 -4.91 -0.43
CA PHE A 295 8.49 -5.68 -0.14
C PHE A 295 8.14 -6.97 0.61
N SER A 296 8.90 -8.03 0.35
CA SER A 296 8.88 -9.25 1.17
C SER A 296 9.40 -8.96 2.58
N LYS A 297 9.10 -9.84 3.53
CA LYS A 297 9.50 -9.74 4.94
C LYS A 297 11.00 -9.53 5.14
N ASP A 298 11.82 -10.19 4.33
CA ASP A 298 13.28 -10.11 4.36
C ASP A 298 13.85 -8.99 3.47
N GLY A 299 13.01 -8.32 2.70
CA GLY A 299 13.40 -7.26 1.77
C GLY A 299 14.06 -7.73 0.48
N HIS A 300 14.22 -9.05 0.27
CA HIS A 300 14.87 -9.58 -0.93
C HIS A 300 14.00 -9.56 -2.18
N LEU A 301 12.68 -9.45 -2.02
CA LEU A 301 11.75 -9.36 -3.12
C LEU A 301 10.95 -8.06 -3.05
N LEU A 302 10.59 -7.54 -4.23
CA LEU A 302 9.64 -6.45 -4.40
C LEU A 302 8.59 -6.88 -5.41
N ALA A 303 7.34 -6.96 -4.97
CA ALA A 303 6.20 -7.13 -5.86
C ALA A 303 5.74 -5.77 -6.39
N VAL A 304 5.50 -5.70 -7.69
CA VAL A 304 5.09 -4.49 -8.42
C VAL A 304 3.85 -4.80 -9.24
N ALA A 305 2.76 -4.11 -8.97
CA ALA A 305 1.55 -4.14 -9.79
C ALA A 305 1.64 -3.09 -10.89
N SER A 306 1.88 -3.50 -12.13
CA SER A 306 1.78 -2.67 -13.31
C SER A 306 0.35 -2.77 -13.84
N SER A 307 -0.48 -1.79 -13.46
CA SER A 307 -1.92 -1.81 -13.71
C SER A 307 -2.42 -0.37 -13.87
N TYR A 308 -3.19 -0.13 -14.91
CA TYR A 308 -3.72 1.19 -15.20
C TYR A 308 -4.71 1.64 -14.11
N THR A 309 -4.54 2.84 -13.60
CA THR A 309 -5.33 3.37 -12.47
C THR A 309 -6.35 4.43 -12.90
N TYR A 310 -6.70 4.46 -14.19
CA TYR A 310 -7.71 5.35 -14.79
C TYR A 310 -7.44 6.85 -14.57
N GLU A 311 -6.18 7.24 -14.41
CA GLU A 311 -5.77 8.63 -14.19
C GLU A 311 -6.09 9.57 -15.35
N ASP A 312 -6.17 9.05 -16.59
CA ASP A 312 -6.54 9.79 -17.80
C ASP A 312 -7.94 9.40 -18.33
N GLY A 313 -8.78 8.78 -17.48
CA GLY A 313 -10.09 8.28 -17.88
C GLY A 313 -10.03 6.94 -18.62
N GLU A 314 -11.13 6.57 -19.26
CA GLU A 314 -11.22 5.29 -20.00
C GLU A 314 -10.44 5.38 -21.31
N LYS A 315 -9.46 4.50 -21.48
CA LYS A 315 -8.64 4.37 -22.68
C LYS A 315 -8.09 2.96 -22.80
N SER A 316 -7.68 2.56 -24.01
CA SER A 316 -6.92 1.31 -24.20
C SER A 316 -5.60 1.40 -23.44
N HIS A 317 -5.26 0.36 -22.71
CA HIS A 317 -4.03 0.25 -21.94
C HIS A 317 -3.43 -1.15 -22.07
N GLU A 318 -2.17 -1.29 -21.69
CA GLU A 318 -1.49 -2.58 -21.63
C GLU A 318 -2.16 -3.47 -20.58
N PRO A 319 -2.11 -4.81 -20.76
CA PRO A 319 -2.65 -5.77 -19.81
C PRO A 319 -2.10 -5.55 -18.39
N ASP A 320 -2.94 -5.79 -17.39
CA ASP A 320 -2.53 -5.74 -16.00
C ASP A 320 -1.57 -6.89 -15.69
N ALA A 321 -0.46 -6.58 -15.02
CA ALA A 321 0.59 -7.54 -14.75
C ALA A 321 1.20 -7.32 -13.36
N ILE A 322 1.72 -8.39 -12.78
CA ILE A 322 2.43 -8.37 -11.50
C ILE A 322 3.84 -8.86 -11.74
N PHE A 323 4.81 -8.10 -11.29
CA PHE A 323 6.22 -8.46 -11.40
C PHE A 323 6.82 -8.70 -10.02
N ILE A 324 7.58 -9.81 -9.88
CA ILE A 324 8.39 -10.10 -8.71
C ILE A 324 9.85 -9.80 -9.07
N ARG A 325 10.43 -8.82 -8.38
CA ARG A 325 11.83 -8.42 -8.54
C ARG A 325 12.65 -8.94 -7.39
N THR A 326 13.83 -9.48 -7.71
CA THR A 326 14.91 -9.59 -6.73
C THR A 326 15.48 -8.20 -6.47
N VAL A 327 15.62 -7.85 -5.20
CA VAL A 327 16.13 -6.57 -4.73
C VAL A 327 17.62 -6.72 -4.36
N ASN A 328 18.48 -5.94 -5.00
CA ASN A 328 19.89 -5.91 -4.65
C ASN A 328 20.13 -4.90 -3.52
N GLU A 329 21.05 -5.22 -2.62
CA GLU A 329 21.39 -4.36 -1.48
C GLU A 329 21.77 -2.93 -1.92
N VAL A 330 22.50 -2.79 -3.03
CA VAL A 330 22.92 -1.50 -3.58
C VAL A 330 21.77 -0.59 -4.02
N GLU A 331 20.59 -1.16 -4.27
CA GLU A 331 19.39 -0.43 -4.70
C GLU A 331 18.62 0.18 -3.51
N VAL A 332 18.76 -0.43 -2.31
CA VAL A 332 17.93 -0.13 -1.14
C VAL A 332 18.71 0.31 0.10
N LYS A 333 20.01 0.01 0.18
CA LYS A 333 20.85 0.37 1.34
C LYS A 333 21.20 1.86 1.33
N PRO A 334 21.01 2.58 2.46
CA PRO A 334 21.43 3.96 2.59
C PRO A 334 22.93 4.11 2.30
N LYS A 335 23.31 5.10 1.48
CA LYS A 335 24.72 5.42 1.28
C LYS A 335 25.24 6.17 2.50
N PRO A 336 26.46 5.88 2.98
CA PRO A 336 27.09 6.64 4.05
C PRO A 336 27.07 8.14 3.72
N LYS A 337 26.85 8.99 4.73
CA LYS A 337 27.10 10.42 4.56
C LYS A 337 28.56 10.60 4.20
N ALA A 338 28.85 11.29 3.12
CA ALA A 338 30.20 11.73 2.85
C ALA A 338 30.68 12.52 4.08
N LEU A 339 31.76 12.07 4.70
CA LEU A 339 32.41 12.83 5.75
C LEU A 339 32.73 14.22 5.17
N ALA A 340 32.26 15.27 5.84
CA ALA A 340 32.64 16.63 5.47
C ALA A 340 34.16 16.68 5.48
N ALA A 341 34.74 17.14 4.38
CA ALA A 341 36.20 17.38 4.34
C ALA A 341 36.55 18.32 5.52
N PRO A 342 37.65 18.07 6.24
CA PRO A 342 38.09 18.98 7.29
C PRO A 342 38.23 20.38 6.72
N PRO A 343 37.88 21.43 7.45
CA PRO A 343 38.08 22.79 7.00
C PRO A 343 39.57 23.01 6.72
N GLN A 344 39.91 23.53 5.54
CA GLN A 344 41.26 23.96 5.18
C GLN A 344 41.68 25.18 5.98
#